data_9e361cac0720a99ec8e43214a05ff8a7
#
_entry.id   9e361cac0720a99ec8e43214a05ff8a7
#
_cell.length_a   1.000
_cell.length_b   1.000
_cell.length_c   1.000
_cell.angle_alpha   90.00
_cell.angle_beta   90.00
_cell.angle_gamma   90.00
#
_symmetry.space_group_name_H-M   'P 1'
#
loop_
_entity.id
_entity.type
_entity.pdbx_description
1 polymer ?
#
loop_
_entity_poly.entity_id
_entity_poly.type
_entity_poly.pdbx_seq_one_letter_code
_entity_poly.pdbx_strand_id
1 'polypeptide(L)'
;MTKKGHFSGKRRMPTLPTATKEQKVQKIRNAEYYDFQGVQDTLYTQSKADKVFRKLMPIILSGENIMLAYRNIKKNAGSHTPGVDGKTIRDLSKWQENSLITYIRARLKHYIPQPVRRVEIPKANGKTRPLGIPTIMDRLIQQCILQVMEPICEAKFHERNNGFRPCRSAEHAIAQAYKLSLIHISEPTRLALIS
;
A
#
# COMPACT_ATOMS: atom_id res chain seq x y z
N MET A 1 -67.56 6.21 -21.32
CA MET A 1 -66.80 4.97 -21.09
C MET A 1 -65.32 5.33 -21.05
N THR A 2 -64.80 5.52 -19.86
CA THR A 2 -63.41 5.96 -19.62
C THR A 2 -62.58 4.76 -19.17
N LYS A 3 -61.56 4.42 -19.98
CA LYS A 3 -60.55 3.38 -19.63
C LYS A 3 -59.47 3.98 -18.76
N LYS A 4 -59.36 3.53 -17.50
CA LYS A 4 -58.25 3.80 -16.61
C LYS A 4 -57.05 2.93 -17.03
N GLY A 5 -55.95 3.55 -17.46
CA GLY A 5 -54.67 2.89 -17.65
C GLY A 5 -53.94 2.82 -16.32
N HIS A 6 -53.64 1.62 -15.88
CA HIS A 6 -52.88 1.35 -14.66
C HIS A 6 -51.39 1.27 -15.03
N PHE A 7 -50.60 2.32 -14.66
CA PHE A 7 -49.18 2.39 -14.92
C PHE A 7 -48.43 1.91 -13.65
N SER A 8 -48.15 0.60 -13.58
CA SER A 8 -47.30 0.02 -12.53
C SER A 8 -45.85 -0.06 -13.00
N GLY A 9 -45.16 1.06 -12.85
CA GLY A 9 -43.70 1.11 -13.10
C GLY A 9 -42.93 0.79 -11.83
N LYS A 10 -42.55 -0.47 -11.60
CA LYS A 10 -41.55 -0.83 -10.60
C LYS A 10 -40.17 -0.30 -11.08
N ARG A 11 -39.72 0.80 -10.51
CA ARG A 11 -38.33 1.26 -10.65
C ARG A 11 -37.42 0.21 -10.00
N ARG A 12 -36.71 -0.56 -10.81
CA ARG A 12 -35.55 -1.34 -10.34
C ARG A 12 -34.47 -0.36 -9.91
N MET A 13 -34.13 -0.35 -8.63
CA MET A 13 -32.93 0.31 -8.17
C MET A 13 -31.70 -0.36 -8.81
N PRO A 14 -30.70 0.42 -9.30
CA PRO A 14 -29.46 -0.17 -9.77
C PRO A 14 -28.74 -0.83 -8.60
N THR A 15 -28.59 -2.15 -8.69
CA THR A 15 -27.73 -2.90 -7.76
C THR A 15 -26.29 -2.42 -7.97
N LEU A 16 -25.72 -1.80 -6.93
CA LEU A 16 -24.29 -1.52 -6.86
C LEU A 16 -23.51 -2.83 -7.18
N PRO A 17 -22.51 -2.78 -8.04
CA PRO A 17 -21.66 -3.94 -8.28
C PRO A 17 -20.97 -4.30 -6.97
N THR A 18 -21.36 -5.42 -6.40
CA THR A 18 -20.70 -6.05 -5.27
C THR A 18 -19.24 -6.26 -5.68
N ALA A 19 -18.31 -5.49 -5.11
CA ALA A 19 -16.87 -5.68 -5.31
C ALA A 19 -16.57 -7.16 -5.02
N THR A 20 -16.23 -7.88 -6.06
CA THR A 20 -16.17 -9.32 -6.09
C THR A 20 -15.24 -9.82 -5.00
N LYS A 21 -15.72 -10.74 -4.17
CA LYS A 21 -15.02 -11.49 -3.12
C LYS A 21 -13.63 -11.99 -3.59
N GLU A 22 -13.47 -12.23 -4.89
CA GLU A 22 -12.25 -12.68 -5.56
C GLU A 22 -11.09 -11.66 -5.54
N GLN A 23 -11.34 -10.36 -5.63
CA GLN A 23 -10.26 -9.36 -5.57
C GLN A 23 -9.66 -9.21 -4.15
N LYS A 24 -10.46 -9.40 -3.11
CA LYS A 24 -9.98 -9.43 -1.71
C LYS A 24 -9.16 -10.69 -1.43
N VAL A 25 -9.60 -11.84 -1.91
CA VAL A 25 -8.93 -13.14 -1.76
C VAL A 25 -7.57 -13.16 -2.46
N GLN A 26 -7.42 -12.51 -3.63
CA GLN A 26 -6.13 -12.43 -4.34
C GLN A 26 -5.08 -11.57 -3.64
N LYS A 27 -5.46 -10.52 -2.89
CA LYS A 27 -4.49 -9.70 -2.13
C LYS A 27 -3.98 -10.42 -0.88
N ILE A 28 -4.81 -11.21 -0.22
CA ILE A 28 -4.46 -12.01 0.95
C ILE A 28 -3.54 -13.16 0.56
N ARG A 29 -3.80 -13.85 -0.55
CA ARG A 29 -3.05 -15.02 -1.03
C ARG A 29 -1.54 -14.81 -1.23
N ASN A 30 -1.03 -13.60 -1.45
CA ASN A 30 0.40 -13.44 -1.73
C ASN A 30 1.26 -13.60 -0.48
N ALA A 31 0.91 -12.97 0.65
CA ALA A 31 1.65 -13.10 1.90
C ALA A 31 1.45 -14.49 2.51
N GLU A 32 0.25 -15.05 2.42
CA GLU A 32 -0.08 -16.42 2.84
C GLU A 32 0.68 -17.47 2.00
N TYR A 33 0.73 -17.29 0.68
CA TYR A 33 1.43 -18.22 -0.22
C TYR A 33 2.92 -18.36 0.10
N TYR A 34 3.57 -17.27 0.57
CA TYR A 34 4.98 -17.27 0.96
C TYR A 34 5.18 -17.45 2.47
N ASP A 35 4.13 -17.83 3.21
CA ASP A 35 4.16 -18.01 4.67
C ASP A 35 4.71 -16.79 5.45
N PHE A 36 4.45 -15.59 4.91
CA PHE A 36 4.95 -14.34 5.50
C PHE A 36 3.87 -13.57 6.28
N GLN A 37 2.60 -13.93 6.13
CA GLN A 37 1.48 -13.26 6.82
C GLN A 37 1.61 -13.35 8.35
N GLY A 38 1.91 -14.53 8.88
CA GLY A 38 2.09 -14.73 10.32
C GLY A 38 3.23 -13.90 10.90
N VAL A 39 4.29 -13.67 10.12
CA VAL A 39 5.40 -12.77 10.50
C VAL A 39 4.92 -11.33 10.59
N GLN A 40 4.16 -10.85 9.60
CA GLN A 40 3.60 -9.50 9.58
C GLN A 40 2.63 -9.26 10.74
N ASP A 41 1.75 -10.21 11.03
CA ASP A 41 0.80 -10.13 12.14
C ASP A 41 1.52 -10.11 13.50
N THR A 42 2.58 -10.90 13.63
CA THR A 42 3.44 -10.92 14.83
C THR A 42 4.14 -9.57 15.02
N LEU A 43 4.72 -9.00 13.97
CA LEU A 43 5.37 -7.69 14.01
C LEU A 43 4.38 -6.59 14.41
N TYR A 44 3.19 -6.60 13.83
CA TYR A 44 2.12 -5.66 14.17
C TYR A 44 1.71 -5.75 15.65
N THR A 45 1.43 -6.97 16.12
CA THR A 45 0.99 -7.22 17.50
C THR A 45 2.06 -6.82 18.51
N GLN A 46 3.31 -7.18 18.26
CA GLN A 46 4.44 -6.80 19.09
C GLN A 46 4.68 -5.29 19.10
N SER A 47 4.56 -4.63 17.95
CA SER A 47 4.67 -3.18 17.86
C SER A 47 3.56 -2.49 18.63
N LYS A 48 2.32 -2.97 18.54
CA LYS A 48 1.19 -2.45 19.32
C LYS A 48 1.41 -2.57 20.83
N ALA A 49 2.13 -3.60 21.26
CA ALA A 49 2.55 -3.82 22.65
C ALA A 49 3.85 -3.07 23.04
N ASP A 50 4.25 -2.04 22.29
CA ASP A 50 5.42 -1.19 22.53
C ASP A 50 6.77 -1.92 22.55
N LYS A 51 6.87 -3.11 21.93
CA LYS A 51 8.12 -3.84 21.84
C LYS A 51 9.13 -3.11 20.95
N VAL A 52 10.38 -3.01 21.41
CA VAL A 52 11.50 -2.46 20.64
C VAL A 52 12.12 -3.56 19.77
N PHE A 53 12.25 -3.29 18.48
CA PHE A 53 12.84 -4.20 17.51
C PHE A 53 14.31 -3.86 17.27
N ARG A 54 15.22 -4.81 17.53
CA ARG A 54 16.68 -4.63 17.37
C ARG A 54 17.28 -5.46 16.24
N LYS A 55 16.62 -6.54 15.82
CA LYS A 55 17.15 -7.51 14.85
C LYS A 55 16.12 -7.78 13.73
N LEU A 56 15.88 -6.80 12.87
CA LEU A 56 14.95 -6.95 11.73
C LEU A 56 15.64 -7.51 10.47
N MET A 57 16.96 -7.37 10.34
CA MET A 57 17.70 -7.82 9.17
C MET A 57 17.49 -9.30 8.80
N PRO A 58 17.48 -10.26 9.74
CA PRO A 58 17.19 -11.66 9.41
C PRO A 58 15.81 -11.84 8.77
N ILE A 59 14.80 -11.09 9.22
CA ILE A 59 13.44 -11.12 8.67
C ILE A 59 13.43 -10.49 7.27
N ILE A 60 14.08 -9.34 7.09
CA ILE A 60 14.20 -8.64 5.80
C ILE A 60 14.88 -9.54 4.76
N LEU A 61 15.91 -10.31 5.18
CA LEU A 61 16.70 -11.19 4.34
C LEU A 61 16.13 -12.61 4.21
N SER A 62 14.94 -12.88 4.77
CA SER A 62 14.31 -14.19 4.60
C SER A 62 13.95 -14.44 3.14
N GLY A 63 14.01 -15.71 2.71
CA GLY A 63 13.69 -16.09 1.34
C GLY A 63 12.24 -15.76 0.99
N GLU A 64 11.35 -16.02 1.92
CA GLU A 64 9.90 -15.77 1.84
C GLU A 64 9.62 -14.28 1.59
N ASN A 65 10.27 -13.39 2.35
CA ASN A 65 10.12 -11.95 2.20
C ASN A 65 10.66 -11.46 0.83
N ILE A 66 11.81 -11.97 0.38
CA ILE A 66 12.39 -11.60 -0.91
C ILE A 66 11.49 -12.05 -2.07
N MET A 67 10.95 -13.25 -2.01
CA MET A 67 10.06 -13.78 -3.05
C MET A 67 8.71 -13.06 -3.07
N LEU A 68 8.17 -12.72 -1.90
CA LEU A 68 6.97 -11.89 -1.78
C LEU A 68 7.21 -10.48 -2.38
N ALA A 69 8.37 -9.87 -2.09
CA ALA A 69 8.75 -8.57 -2.64
C ALA A 69 8.87 -8.61 -4.17
N TYR A 70 9.52 -9.65 -4.71
CA TYR A 70 9.59 -9.86 -6.16
C TYR A 70 8.20 -9.94 -6.79
N ARG A 71 7.29 -10.71 -6.19
CA ARG A 71 5.91 -10.85 -6.68
C ARG A 71 5.14 -9.53 -6.65
N ASN A 72 5.28 -8.77 -5.58
CA ASN A 72 4.61 -7.47 -5.43
C ASN A 72 5.10 -6.47 -6.48
N ILE A 73 6.42 -6.41 -6.72
CA ILE A 73 6.97 -5.54 -7.77
C ILE A 73 6.53 -5.99 -9.15
N LYS A 74 6.53 -7.28 -9.44
CA LYS A 74 6.14 -7.83 -10.75
C LYS A 74 4.74 -7.40 -11.16
N LYS A 75 3.82 -7.22 -10.21
CA LYS A 75 2.45 -6.76 -10.46
C LYS A 75 2.33 -5.26 -10.75
N ASN A 76 3.31 -4.47 -10.39
CA ASN A 76 3.25 -3.02 -10.54
C ASN A 76 3.51 -2.62 -12.00
N ALA A 77 2.68 -1.72 -12.54
CA ALA A 77 2.84 -1.22 -13.91
C ALA A 77 4.24 -0.61 -14.15
N GLY A 78 4.82 0.06 -13.13
CA GLY A 78 6.16 0.63 -13.17
C GLY A 78 7.31 -0.41 -13.22
N SER A 79 7.04 -1.71 -13.06
CA SER A 79 8.07 -2.77 -13.08
C SER A 79 8.80 -2.88 -14.43
N HIS A 80 8.16 -2.45 -15.52
CA HIS A 80 8.73 -2.41 -16.86
C HIS A 80 9.51 -1.13 -17.17
N THR A 81 9.47 -0.14 -16.28
CA THR A 81 10.22 1.10 -16.45
C THR A 81 11.65 0.91 -15.95
N PRO A 82 12.68 1.00 -16.81
CA PRO A 82 14.06 0.77 -16.41
C PRO A 82 14.62 1.92 -15.58
N GLY A 83 15.54 1.61 -14.67
CA GLY A 83 16.39 2.59 -13.99
C GLY A 83 17.53 3.09 -14.90
N VAL A 84 18.64 3.55 -14.28
CA VAL A 84 19.86 3.93 -15.02
C VAL A 84 20.58 2.74 -15.61
N ASP A 85 20.40 1.55 -15.04
CA ASP A 85 21.00 0.28 -15.47
C ASP A 85 20.30 -0.38 -16.67
N GLY A 86 19.21 0.21 -17.16
CA GLY A 86 18.41 -0.32 -18.26
C GLY A 86 17.63 -1.59 -17.94
N LYS A 87 17.77 -2.15 -16.73
CA LYS A 87 17.15 -3.42 -16.34
C LYS A 87 15.72 -3.24 -15.89
N THR A 88 14.90 -4.27 -16.15
CA THR A 88 13.49 -4.33 -15.83
C THR A 88 13.16 -5.63 -15.08
N ILE A 89 11.90 -5.78 -14.68
CA ILE A 89 11.43 -7.04 -14.05
C ILE A 89 11.59 -8.26 -14.96
N ARG A 90 11.61 -8.08 -16.31
CA ARG A 90 11.83 -9.17 -17.27
C ARG A 90 13.22 -9.78 -17.14
N ASP A 91 14.20 -8.97 -16.80
CA ASP A 91 15.58 -9.45 -16.61
C ASP A 91 15.71 -10.26 -15.32
N LEU A 92 15.00 -9.83 -14.26
CA LEU A 92 14.94 -10.59 -13.02
C LEU A 92 14.16 -11.91 -13.18
N SER A 93 13.16 -11.95 -14.05
CA SER A 93 12.38 -13.17 -14.28
C SER A 93 13.17 -14.33 -14.90
N LYS A 94 14.35 -14.06 -15.46
CA LYS A 94 15.27 -15.07 -15.98
C LYS A 94 16.12 -15.73 -14.89
N TRP A 95 16.12 -15.17 -13.68
CA TRP A 95 16.93 -15.68 -12.57
C TRP A 95 16.21 -16.81 -11.86
N GLN A 96 16.96 -17.80 -11.40
CA GLN A 96 16.44 -18.80 -10.46
C GLN A 96 16.22 -18.15 -9.10
N GLU A 97 15.20 -18.60 -8.37
CA GLU A 97 14.82 -18.06 -7.05
C GLU A 97 16.00 -18.03 -6.07
N ASN A 98 16.73 -19.13 -5.94
CA ASN A 98 17.89 -19.23 -5.06
C ASN A 98 18.99 -18.23 -5.42
N SER A 99 19.23 -18.01 -6.71
CA SER A 99 20.21 -17.05 -7.19
C SER A 99 19.82 -15.62 -6.86
N LEU A 100 18.54 -15.28 -7.00
CA LEU A 100 18.00 -13.97 -6.64
C LEU A 100 18.12 -13.72 -5.12
N ILE A 101 17.74 -14.69 -4.31
CA ILE A 101 17.84 -14.61 -2.85
C ILE A 101 19.29 -14.42 -2.41
N THR A 102 20.22 -15.22 -2.95
CA THR A 102 21.65 -15.13 -2.63
C THR A 102 22.21 -13.76 -3.03
N TYR A 103 21.86 -13.26 -4.20
CA TYR A 103 22.29 -11.96 -4.67
C TYR A 103 21.81 -10.82 -3.78
N ILE A 104 20.53 -10.82 -3.41
CA ILE A 104 19.95 -9.78 -2.53
C ILE A 104 20.61 -9.82 -1.15
N ARG A 105 20.81 -11.00 -0.58
CA ARG A 105 21.52 -11.19 0.69
C ARG A 105 22.94 -10.64 0.65
N ALA A 106 23.68 -10.95 -0.40
CA ALA A 106 25.05 -10.45 -0.59
C ALA A 106 25.07 -8.92 -0.75
N ARG A 107 24.17 -8.35 -1.55
CA ARG A 107 24.09 -6.91 -1.78
C ARG A 107 23.72 -6.13 -0.51
N LEU A 108 22.83 -6.66 0.33
CA LEU A 108 22.41 -5.99 1.58
C LEU A 108 23.46 -6.01 2.68
N LYS A 109 24.49 -6.87 2.62
CA LYS A 109 25.62 -6.83 3.57
C LYS A 109 26.43 -5.54 3.43
N HIS A 110 26.61 -5.04 2.21
CA HIS A 110 27.30 -3.79 1.90
C HIS A 110 26.48 -3.01 0.87
N TYR A 111 25.34 -2.49 1.33
CA TYR A 111 24.41 -1.84 0.42
C TYR A 111 24.89 -0.45 0.01
N ILE A 112 25.14 -0.29 -1.28
CA ILE A 112 25.40 1.00 -1.92
C ILE A 112 24.26 1.24 -2.91
N PRO A 113 23.41 2.26 -2.71
CA PRO A 113 22.32 2.56 -3.61
C PRO A 113 22.86 3.02 -4.97
N GLN A 114 22.19 2.60 -6.04
CA GLN A 114 22.52 3.05 -7.38
C GLN A 114 21.93 4.45 -7.64
N PRO A 115 22.53 5.23 -8.55
CA PRO A 115 21.92 6.48 -8.99
C PRO A 115 20.51 6.27 -9.51
N VAL A 116 19.65 7.28 -9.33
CA VAL A 116 18.28 7.26 -9.87
C VAL A 116 18.24 7.91 -11.25
N ARG A 117 17.47 7.35 -12.18
CA ARG A 117 17.18 7.98 -13.45
C ARG A 117 16.17 9.10 -13.24
N ARG A 118 16.57 10.34 -13.47
CA ARG A 118 15.68 11.50 -13.35
C ARG A 118 14.81 11.64 -14.60
N VAL A 119 13.50 11.79 -14.39
CA VAL A 119 12.52 12.06 -15.45
C VAL A 119 11.67 13.23 -14.99
N GLU A 120 11.36 14.16 -15.88
CA GLU A 120 10.49 15.28 -15.59
C GLU A 120 9.05 14.96 -16.01
N ILE A 121 8.12 15.11 -15.07
CA ILE A 121 6.69 14.89 -15.31
C ILE A 121 6.00 16.25 -15.41
N PRO A 122 5.28 16.53 -16.50
CA PRO A 122 4.54 17.78 -16.63
C PRO A 122 3.38 17.81 -15.63
N LYS A 123 3.15 18.98 -15.03
CA LYS A 123 2.00 19.28 -14.18
C LYS A 123 0.93 20.02 -15.00
N ALA A 124 -0.32 19.96 -14.55
CA ALA A 124 -1.44 20.66 -15.19
C ALA A 124 -1.27 22.20 -15.29
N ASN A 125 -0.42 22.76 -14.43
CA ASN A 125 -0.09 24.20 -14.42
C ASN A 125 1.10 24.59 -15.33
N GLY A 126 1.52 23.75 -16.26
CA GLY A 126 2.65 23.97 -17.18
C GLY A 126 4.04 23.82 -16.55
N LYS A 127 4.15 23.60 -15.22
CA LYS A 127 5.42 23.32 -14.56
C LYS A 127 5.76 21.83 -14.64
N THR A 128 7.04 21.47 -14.50
CA THR A 128 7.48 20.09 -14.38
C THR A 128 7.77 19.73 -12.92
N ARG A 129 7.72 18.42 -12.61
CA ARG A 129 8.25 17.89 -11.35
C ARG A 129 9.29 16.81 -11.66
N PRO A 130 10.46 16.83 -11.03
CA PRO A 130 11.42 15.76 -11.18
C PRO A 130 10.93 14.49 -10.46
N LEU A 131 11.05 13.35 -11.14
CA LEU A 131 10.82 12.02 -10.58
C LEU A 131 12.11 11.22 -10.70
N GLY A 132 12.58 10.65 -9.57
CA GLY A 132 13.71 9.72 -9.56
C GLY A 132 13.21 8.28 -9.70
N ILE A 133 13.69 7.58 -10.71
CA ILE A 133 13.37 6.16 -10.94
C ILE A 133 14.58 5.32 -10.53
N PRO A 134 14.52 4.59 -9.40
CA PRO A 134 15.60 3.72 -8.95
C PRO A 134 15.69 2.47 -9.84
N THR A 135 16.81 1.76 -9.75
CA THR A 135 16.99 0.48 -10.43
C THR A 135 15.99 -0.56 -9.94
N ILE A 136 15.71 -1.57 -10.75
CA ILE A 136 14.76 -2.62 -10.37
C ILE A 136 15.23 -3.41 -9.13
N MET A 137 16.55 -3.56 -8.96
CA MET A 137 17.15 -4.21 -7.78
C MET A 137 16.97 -3.36 -6.52
N ASP A 138 17.17 -2.05 -6.61
CA ASP A 138 16.98 -1.16 -5.45
C ASP A 138 15.50 -1.10 -5.05
N ARG A 139 14.57 -1.11 -6.02
CA ARG A 139 13.13 -1.25 -5.73
C ARG A 139 12.80 -2.56 -5.01
N LEU A 140 13.46 -3.67 -5.40
CA LEU A 140 13.25 -4.95 -4.74
C LEU A 140 13.73 -4.91 -3.29
N ILE A 141 14.89 -4.30 -3.04
CA ILE A 141 15.42 -4.10 -1.68
C ILE A 141 14.49 -3.21 -0.86
N GLN A 142 14.05 -2.09 -1.43
CA GLN A 142 13.09 -1.19 -0.78
C GLN A 142 11.78 -1.91 -0.42
N GLN A 143 11.29 -2.77 -1.32
CA GLN A 143 10.09 -3.57 -1.07
C GLN A 143 10.29 -4.59 0.05
N CYS A 144 11.46 -5.24 0.13
CA CYS A 144 11.79 -6.16 1.23
C CYS A 144 11.77 -5.45 2.59
N ILE A 145 12.31 -4.24 2.64
CA ILE A 145 12.31 -3.41 3.86
C ILE A 145 10.88 -2.96 4.20
N LEU A 146 10.15 -2.48 3.20
CA LEU A 146 8.78 -1.98 3.37
C LEU A 146 7.87 -3.04 4.00
N GLN A 147 7.89 -4.27 3.51
CA GLN A 147 7.03 -5.37 3.99
C GLN A 147 7.22 -5.70 5.47
N VAL A 148 8.41 -5.47 5.99
CA VAL A 148 8.74 -5.67 7.41
C VAL A 148 8.44 -4.42 8.25
N MET A 149 8.71 -3.23 7.71
CA MET A 149 8.51 -1.96 8.42
C MET A 149 7.05 -1.53 8.46
N GLU A 150 6.29 -1.80 7.40
CA GLU A 150 4.89 -1.38 7.27
C GLU A 150 4.01 -1.84 8.45
N PRO A 151 3.97 -3.13 8.84
CA PRO A 151 3.17 -3.57 9.98
C PRO A 151 3.62 -2.95 11.30
N ILE A 152 4.93 -2.71 11.47
CA ILE A 152 5.48 -2.07 12.68
C ILE A 152 5.02 -0.62 12.78
N CYS A 153 5.11 0.13 11.68
CA CYS A 153 4.70 1.53 11.61
C CYS A 153 3.18 1.68 11.70
N GLU A 154 2.43 0.80 11.03
CA GLU A 154 0.97 0.83 11.01
C GLU A 154 0.38 0.69 12.41
N ALA A 155 0.98 -0.13 13.27
CA ALA A 155 0.57 -0.29 14.67
C ALA A 155 0.76 0.98 15.52
N LYS A 156 1.62 1.91 15.09
CA LYS A 156 1.97 3.15 15.80
C LYS A 156 1.29 4.40 15.25
N PHE A 157 0.75 4.33 14.03
CA PHE A 157 0.10 5.49 13.45
C PHE A 157 -1.17 5.86 14.21
N HIS A 158 -1.32 7.14 14.45
CA HIS A 158 -2.53 7.69 15.05
C HIS A 158 -3.76 7.37 14.17
N GLU A 159 -4.91 7.11 14.78
CA GLU A 159 -6.14 6.72 14.08
C GLU A 159 -6.61 7.73 13.02
N ARG A 160 -6.33 9.02 13.24
CA ARG A 160 -6.67 10.10 12.31
C ARG A 160 -5.70 10.26 11.16
N ASN A 161 -4.59 9.52 11.14
CA ASN A 161 -3.67 9.52 10.01
C ASN A 161 -4.26 8.66 8.88
N ASN A 162 -4.63 9.30 7.75
CA ASN A 162 -5.19 8.62 6.59
C ASN A 162 -4.22 8.62 5.39
N GLY A 163 -3.09 9.34 5.48
CA GLY A 163 -2.14 9.46 4.39
C GLY A 163 -1.26 8.22 4.21
N PHE A 164 -1.21 7.67 2.99
CA PHE A 164 -0.33 6.57 2.59
C PHE A 164 -0.46 5.27 3.41
N ARG A 165 -1.58 5.08 4.08
CA ARG A 165 -1.85 3.88 4.88
C ARG A 165 -2.68 2.86 4.10
N PRO A 166 -2.46 1.54 4.32
CA PRO A 166 -3.32 0.51 3.75
C PRO A 166 -4.76 0.68 4.24
N CYS A 167 -5.72 0.43 3.36
CA CYS A 167 -7.16 0.54 3.65
C CYS A 167 -7.64 1.94 4.11
N ARG A 168 -6.84 2.99 3.94
CA ARG A 168 -7.20 4.40 4.18
C ARG A 168 -7.25 5.17 2.86
N SER A 169 -8.15 6.15 2.77
CA SER A 169 -8.33 6.97 1.57
C SER A 169 -8.59 8.43 1.93
N ALA A 170 -8.56 9.30 0.92
CA ALA A 170 -8.94 10.70 1.08
C ALA A 170 -10.38 10.86 1.57
N GLU A 171 -11.28 9.96 1.17
CA GLU A 171 -12.68 9.94 1.60
C GLU A 171 -12.80 9.73 3.12
N HIS A 172 -11.98 8.84 3.70
CA HIS A 172 -11.93 8.67 5.15
C HIS A 172 -11.44 9.94 5.87
N ALA A 173 -10.47 10.64 5.30
CA ALA A 173 -10.00 11.92 5.85
C ALA A 173 -11.08 13.00 5.82
N ILE A 174 -11.80 13.10 4.71
CA ILE A 174 -12.93 14.05 4.56
C ILE A 174 -14.06 13.71 5.54
N ALA A 175 -14.43 12.43 5.65
CA ALA A 175 -15.47 12.00 6.61
C ALA A 175 -15.09 12.32 8.06
N GLN A 176 -13.83 12.16 8.44
CA GLN A 176 -13.35 12.53 9.78
C GLN A 176 -13.38 14.05 9.99
N ALA A 177 -12.95 14.85 9.01
CA ALA A 177 -13.01 16.30 9.08
C ALA A 177 -14.46 16.78 9.22
N TYR A 178 -15.38 16.22 8.44
CA TYR A 178 -16.79 16.53 8.50
C TYR A 178 -17.39 16.20 9.87
N LYS A 179 -17.09 15.02 10.42
CA LYS A 179 -17.54 14.62 11.77
C LYS A 179 -17.05 15.58 12.84
N LEU A 180 -15.78 16.00 12.78
CA LEU A 180 -15.22 16.97 13.73
C LEU A 180 -15.87 18.35 13.61
N SER A 181 -16.13 18.80 12.37
CA SER A 181 -16.83 20.07 12.12
C SER A 181 -18.23 20.08 12.73
N LEU A 182 -19.00 18.99 12.58
CA LEU A 182 -20.34 18.88 13.18
C LEU A 182 -20.31 18.91 14.70
N ILE A 183 -19.32 18.29 15.34
CA ILE A 183 -19.16 18.32 16.80
C ILE A 183 -18.89 19.75 17.28
N HIS A 184 -18.01 20.49 16.60
CA HIS A 184 -17.70 21.89 16.96
C HIS A 184 -18.86 22.87 16.71
N ILE A 185 -19.71 22.61 15.73
CA ILE A 185 -20.89 23.44 15.46
C ILE A 185 -21.99 23.20 16.51
N SER A 186 -22.12 21.99 17.04
CA SER A 186 -23.17 21.66 18.04
C SER A 186 -22.75 21.97 19.47
N GLU A 187 -21.48 22.09 19.81
CA GLU A 187 -21.00 22.40 21.16
C GLU A 187 -21.23 23.86 21.61
N PRO A 188 -21.01 24.91 20.78
CA PRO A 188 -21.26 26.30 21.22
C PRO A 188 -22.68 26.59 21.62
N THR A 189 -23.65 25.90 21.00
CA THR A 189 -25.07 26.02 21.36
C THR A 189 -25.41 25.39 22.72
N ARG A 190 -24.66 24.41 23.16
CA ARG A 190 -24.85 23.78 24.46
C ARG A 190 -24.37 24.64 25.63
N LEU A 191 -23.25 25.35 25.41
CA LEU A 191 -22.69 26.31 26.40
C LEU A 191 -23.53 27.59 26.52
N ALA A 192 -24.18 28.03 25.45
CA ALA A 192 -25.06 29.20 25.46
C ALA A 192 -26.43 28.93 26.11
N LEU A 193 -26.81 27.68 26.36
CA LEU A 193 -28.08 27.30 27.03
C LEU A 193 -27.91 27.06 28.55
N ILE A 194 -26.69 27.21 29.10
CA ILE A 194 -26.38 27.01 30.53
C ILE A 194 -26.07 28.34 31.25
N SER A 195 -26.04 29.44 30.52
CA SER A 195 -25.98 30.82 31.08
C SER A 195 -27.36 31.48 31.01
#